data_586c06cd6bc6fe135bb937349eec0ce2
#
_entry.id   586c06cd6bc6fe135bb937349eec0ce2
#
_cell.length_a   1.000
_cell.length_b   1.000
_cell.length_c   1.000
_cell.angle_alpha   90.00
_cell.angle_beta   90.00
_cell.angle_gamma   90.00
#
_symmetry.space_group_name_H-M   'P 1'
#
loop_
_entity.id
_entity.type
_entity.pdbx_description
1 polymer ?
#
loop_
_entity_poly.entity_id
_entity_poly.type
_entity_poly.pdbx_seq_one_letter_code
_entity_poly.pdbx_strand_id
1 'polypeptide(L)'
;MARFSLYRQALTAYCIMFHIVLVEPEIPPNTGNIARLSLAAGARLHLVEPLGFEIDDRSLRRAGMDYWHEVDVHRWPSLESLQQHAVSEARWFYFTTKTQRPYWDTQFADGDYLVFGRETKGLPESLLQTHAERCLNIPMQPSARSLNLATSVGIALYEAKRQLAVGIRIPSNPDCAQTSSNS
;
A
#
# COMPACT_ATOMS: atom_id res chain seq x y z
N MET A 1 18.57 27.96 4.17
CA MET A 1 19.04 26.56 4.35
C MET A 1 18.57 25.90 5.67
N ALA A 2 18.44 26.59 6.79
CA ALA A 2 18.01 26.01 8.07
C ALA A 2 16.54 25.52 8.12
N ARG A 3 15.61 26.10 7.36
CA ARG A 3 14.18 25.70 7.34
C ARG A 3 13.90 24.35 6.67
N PHE A 4 14.69 23.97 5.66
CA PHE A 4 14.59 22.66 5.01
C PHE A 4 15.06 21.50 5.93
N SER A 5 15.99 21.80 6.84
CA SER A 5 16.49 20.82 7.82
C SER A 5 15.44 20.47 8.88
N LEU A 6 14.65 21.44 9.35
CA LEU A 6 13.56 21.22 10.33
C LEU A 6 12.40 20.43 9.72
N TYR A 7 12.10 20.65 8.43
CA TYR A 7 11.07 19.91 7.70
C TYR A 7 11.47 18.43 7.50
N ARG A 8 12.75 18.19 7.19
CA ARG A 8 13.32 16.82 7.12
C ARG A 8 13.36 16.14 8.49
N GLN A 9 13.68 16.86 9.57
CA GLN A 9 13.70 16.31 10.92
C GLN A 9 12.31 15.99 11.47
N ALA A 10 11.29 16.78 11.14
CA ALA A 10 9.90 16.48 11.49
C ALA A 10 9.35 15.26 10.74
N LEU A 11 9.79 15.01 9.50
CA LEU A 11 9.44 13.81 8.72
C LEU A 11 10.15 12.54 9.21
N THR A 12 11.35 12.66 9.78
CA THR A 12 12.08 11.52 10.35
C THR A 12 11.58 11.09 11.73
N ALA A 13 10.83 11.93 12.43
CA ALA A 13 10.30 11.61 13.76
C ALA A 13 9.06 10.69 13.76
N TYR A 14 8.42 10.45 12.59
CA TYR A 14 7.25 9.59 12.45
C TYR A 14 7.32 8.80 11.13
N CYS A 15 8.30 7.92 11.04
CA CYS A 15 8.39 6.98 9.90
C CYS A 15 7.38 5.84 10.11
N ILE A 16 6.07 6.16 10.03
CA ILE A 16 5.03 5.14 10.01
C ILE A 16 5.20 4.34 8.72
N MET A 17 5.61 3.08 8.86
CA MET A 17 5.90 2.17 7.78
C MET A 17 4.81 1.13 7.66
N PHE A 18 4.04 1.17 6.58
CA PHE A 18 3.15 0.08 6.21
C PHE A 18 3.79 -0.80 5.14
N HIS A 19 3.45 -2.07 5.16
CA HIS A 19 3.89 -3.05 4.19
C HIS A 19 2.74 -3.40 3.24
N ILE A 20 2.86 -3.06 1.97
CA ILE A 20 1.92 -3.46 0.93
C ILE A 20 2.41 -4.77 0.32
N VAL A 21 1.57 -5.80 0.34
CA VAL A 21 1.91 -7.13 -0.20
C VAL A 21 0.98 -7.45 -1.36
N LEU A 22 1.55 -7.63 -2.55
CA LEU A 22 0.84 -8.09 -3.74
C LEU A 22 1.19 -9.55 -3.98
N VAL A 23 0.21 -10.43 -3.82
CA VAL A 23 0.36 -11.87 -4.06
C VAL A 23 0.01 -12.16 -5.50
N GLU A 24 1.03 -12.53 -6.29
CA GLU A 24 0.93 -12.92 -7.68
C GLU A 24 0.19 -11.88 -8.55
N PRO A 25 0.61 -10.60 -8.54
CA PRO A 25 -0.02 -9.56 -9.33
C PRO A 25 0.11 -9.85 -10.83
N GLU A 26 -0.96 -9.58 -11.60
CA GLU A 26 -1.06 -9.98 -13.01
C GLU A 26 -0.93 -8.79 -13.97
N ILE A 27 -1.27 -7.58 -13.54
CA ILE A 27 -1.41 -6.40 -14.40
C ILE A 27 -0.32 -5.36 -14.12
N PRO A 28 0.70 -5.19 -15.01
CA PRO A 28 1.82 -4.27 -14.79
C PRO A 28 1.41 -2.83 -14.45
N PRO A 29 0.44 -2.20 -15.13
CA PRO A 29 -0.01 -0.86 -14.78
C PRO A 29 -0.54 -0.71 -13.34
N ASN A 30 -1.19 -1.74 -12.79
CA ASN A 30 -1.63 -1.70 -11.40
C ASN A 30 -0.44 -1.70 -10.45
N THR A 31 0.52 -2.59 -10.67
CA THR A 31 1.75 -2.68 -9.87
C THR A 31 2.54 -1.37 -9.95
N GLY A 32 2.65 -0.75 -11.13
CA GLY A 32 3.28 0.55 -11.29
C GLY A 32 2.58 1.65 -10.49
N ASN A 33 1.26 1.75 -10.56
CA ASN A 33 0.50 2.72 -9.79
C ASN A 33 0.65 2.50 -8.27
N ILE A 34 0.69 1.23 -7.82
CA ILE A 34 0.91 0.89 -6.41
C ILE A 34 2.33 1.24 -5.98
N ALA A 35 3.34 1.01 -6.82
CA ALA A 35 4.72 1.41 -6.55
C ALA A 35 4.83 2.93 -6.35
N ARG A 36 4.21 3.73 -7.24
CA ARG A 36 4.14 5.20 -7.08
C ARG A 36 3.43 5.61 -5.80
N LEU A 37 2.33 4.95 -5.49
CA LEU A 37 1.58 5.18 -4.25
C LEU A 37 2.42 4.85 -3.02
N SER A 38 3.14 3.72 -3.02
CA SER A 38 4.01 3.29 -1.94
C SER A 38 5.14 4.30 -1.70
N LEU A 39 5.77 4.80 -2.76
CA LEU A 39 6.78 5.87 -2.68
C LEU A 39 6.18 7.14 -2.06
N ALA A 40 5.04 7.61 -2.56
CA ALA A 40 4.38 8.81 -2.08
C ALA A 40 3.92 8.69 -0.62
N ALA A 41 3.53 7.50 -0.20
CA ALA A 41 3.05 7.23 1.16
C ALA A 41 4.17 6.84 2.13
N GLY A 42 5.40 6.58 1.67
CA GLY A 42 6.47 6.04 2.50
C GLY A 42 6.17 4.62 2.98
N ALA A 43 5.60 3.78 2.12
CA ALA A 43 5.28 2.39 2.41
C ALA A 43 6.23 1.46 1.66
N ARG A 44 6.50 0.28 2.21
CA ARG A 44 7.29 -0.77 1.56
C ARG A 44 6.40 -1.65 0.70
N LEU A 45 6.85 -1.95 -0.51
CA LEU A 45 6.14 -2.80 -1.45
C LEU A 45 6.79 -4.18 -1.52
N HIS A 46 5.99 -5.23 -1.28
CA HIS A 46 6.39 -6.62 -1.43
C HIS A 46 5.64 -7.26 -2.60
N LEU A 47 6.38 -7.85 -3.52
CA LEU A 47 5.85 -8.59 -4.67
C LEU A 47 6.12 -10.08 -4.45
N VAL A 48 5.06 -10.86 -4.33
CA VAL A 48 5.13 -12.31 -4.16
C VAL A 48 4.91 -12.98 -5.49
N GLU A 49 5.87 -13.82 -5.90
CA GLU A 49 5.85 -14.56 -7.16
C GLU A 49 4.85 -15.73 -7.17
N PRO A 50 4.43 -16.22 -8.37
CA PRO A 50 4.84 -15.73 -9.69
C PRO A 50 4.17 -14.39 -10.06
N LEU A 51 4.90 -13.54 -10.77
CA LEU A 51 4.34 -12.31 -11.33
C LEU A 51 3.79 -12.62 -12.74
N GLY A 52 2.64 -12.03 -13.10
CA GLY A 52 2.07 -12.15 -14.44
C GLY A 52 2.84 -11.35 -15.52
N PHE A 53 3.99 -10.77 -15.18
CA PHE A 53 4.81 -9.93 -16.06
C PHE A 53 6.27 -9.93 -15.62
N GLU A 54 7.16 -9.51 -16.53
CA GLU A 54 8.58 -9.32 -16.24
C GLU A 54 8.84 -7.89 -15.73
N ILE A 55 9.63 -7.80 -14.66
CA ILE A 55 10.15 -6.52 -14.16
C ILE A 55 11.57 -6.38 -14.68
N ASP A 56 11.73 -5.73 -15.84
CA ASP A 56 13.00 -5.34 -16.41
C ASP A 56 13.02 -3.82 -16.70
N ASP A 57 14.19 -3.26 -16.83
CA ASP A 57 14.38 -1.82 -17.09
C ASP A 57 13.62 -1.32 -18.33
N ARG A 58 13.47 -2.16 -19.35
CA ARG A 58 12.79 -1.80 -20.59
C ARG A 58 11.28 -1.73 -20.39
N SER A 59 10.72 -2.71 -19.66
CA SER A 59 9.29 -2.75 -19.33
C SER A 59 8.91 -1.62 -18.39
N LEU A 60 9.76 -1.33 -17.39
CA LEU A 60 9.57 -0.22 -16.45
C LEU A 60 9.57 1.14 -17.16
N ARG A 61 10.53 1.39 -18.04
CA ARG A 61 10.60 2.64 -18.84
C ARG A 61 9.40 2.79 -19.78
N ARG A 62 8.97 1.71 -20.45
CA ARG A 62 7.79 1.74 -21.32
C ARG A 62 6.50 2.04 -20.57
N ALA A 63 6.41 1.63 -19.33
CA ALA A 63 5.27 1.89 -18.44
C ALA A 63 5.37 3.26 -17.74
N GLY A 64 6.40 4.09 -18.05
CA GLY A 64 6.58 5.41 -17.42
C GLY A 64 6.94 5.33 -15.93
N MET A 65 7.61 4.25 -15.51
CA MET A 65 8.00 3.99 -14.12
C MET A 65 9.47 4.39 -13.87
N ASP A 66 9.84 5.60 -14.25
CA ASP A 66 11.17 6.18 -14.05
C ASP A 66 11.58 6.31 -12.57
N TYR A 67 10.57 6.40 -11.68
CA TYR A 67 10.72 6.46 -10.22
C TYR A 67 10.94 5.08 -9.54
N TRP A 68 10.94 3.97 -10.28
CA TRP A 68 11.01 2.61 -9.72
C TRP A 68 12.22 2.41 -8.80
N HIS A 69 13.35 3.04 -9.13
CA HIS A 69 14.57 2.96 -8.33
C HIS A 69 14.49 3.65 -6.96
N GLU A 70 13.48 4.49 -6.76
CA GLU A 70 13.24 5.20 -5.50
C GLU A 70 12.27 4.45 -4.59
N VAL A 71 11.55 3.45 -5.14
CA VAL A 71 10.56 2.67 -4.39
C VAL A 71 11.26 1.57 -3.59
N ASP A 72 10.92 1.44 -2.31
CA ASP A 72 11.39 0.32 -1.47
C ASP A 72 10.61 -0.95 -1.85
N VAL A 73 11.08 -1.66 -2.89
CA VAL A 73 10.44 -2.85 -3.47
C VAL A 73 11.26 -4.10 -3.14
N HIS A 74 10.57 -5.13 -2.62
CA HIS A 74 11.14 -6.45 -2.33
C HIS A 74 10.38 -7.53 -3.07
N ARG A 75 11.11 -8.50 -3.68
CA ARG A 75 10.53 -9.67 -4.35
C ARG A 75 10.70 -10.90 -3.48
N TRP A 76 9.68 -11.75 -3.47
CA TRP A 76 9.62 -12.96 -2.64
C TRP A 76 9.16 -14.16 -3.46
N PRO A 77 9.80 -15.32 -3.32
CA PRO A 77 9.40 -16.51 -4.05
C PRO A 77 8.03 -17.06 -3.60
N SER A 78 7.62 -16.76 -2.36
CA SER A 78 6.30 -17.11 -1.84
C SER A 78 5.89 -16.20 -0.68
N LEU A 79 4.60 -16.21 -0.33
CA LEU A 79 4.08 -15.49 0.83
C LEU A 79 4.68 -16.02 2.15
N GLU A 80 4.88 -17.33 2.25
CA GLU A 80 5.50 -17.97 3.40
C GLU A 80 6.95 -17.50 3.61
N SER A 81 7.72 -17.30 2.53
CA SER A 81 9.07 -16.76 2.60
C SER A 81 9.09 -15.35 3.16
N LEU A 82 8.13 -14.52 2.75
CA LEU A 82 7.97 -13.17 3.32
C LEU A 82 7.57 -13.24 4.80
N GLN A 83 6.63 -14.12 5.15
CA GLN A 83 6.17 -14.27 6.54
C GLN A 83 7.28 -14.76 7.47
N GLN A 84 8.14 -15.66 7.01
CA GLN A 84 9.32 -16.13 7.76
C GLN A 84 10.38 -15.02 7.98
N HIS A 85 10.44 -14.06 7.07
CA HIS A 85 11.37 -12.93 7.16
C HIS A 85 10.81 -11.76 7.98
N ALA A 86 9.51 -11.68 8.15
CA ALA A 86 8.87 -10.63 8.94
C ALA A 86 9.16 -10.82 10.44
N VAL A 87 9.04 -9.74 11.20
CA VAL A 87 9.16 -9.80 12.67
C VAL A 87 8.05 -10.68 13.25
N SER A 88 8.31 -11.34 14.38
CA SER A 88 7.38 -12.31 14.99
C SER A 88 6.01 -11.72 15.34
N GLU A 89 5.98 -10.43 15.69
CA GLU A 89 4.79 -9.68 16.07
C GLU A 89 4.07 -9.04 14.87
N ALA A 90 4.51 -9.28 13.63
CA ALA A 90 3.92 -8.71 12.44
C ALA A 90 2.42 -9.06 12.32
N ARG A 91 1.61 -8.04 12.08
CA ARG A 91 0.19 -8.21 11.88
C ARG A 91 -0.13 -8.18 10.39
N TRP A 92 -0.95 -9.13 9.95
CA TRP A 92 -1.29 -9.36 8.55
C TRP A 92 -2.78 -9.17 8.34
N PHE A 93 -3.18 -8.33 7.40
CA PHE A 93 -4.57 -8.07 7.04
C PHE A 93 -4.80 -8.41 5.57
N TYR A 94 -5.76 -9.29 5.30
CA TYR A 94 -6.01 -9.86 3.98
C TYR A 94 -7.24 -9.21 3.35
N PHE A 95 -7.03 -8.41 2.31
CA PHE A 95 -8.10 -7.70 1.63
C PHE A 95 -8.81 -8.60 0.62
N THR A 96 -10.12 -8.76 0.79
CA THR A 96 -10.94 -9.66 -0.03
C THR A 96 -12.40 -9.19 -0.07
N THR A 97 -13.11 -9.55 -1.16
CA THR A 97 -14.56 -9.34 -1.27
C THR A 97 -15.38 -10.45 -0.61
N LYS A 98 -14.72 -11.49 -0.06
CA LYS A 98 -15.37 -12.69 0.48
C LYS A 98 -15.67 -12.61 1.99
N THR A 99 -15.47 -11.48 2.62
CA THR A 99 -15.83 -11.23 4.03
C THR A 99 -16.77 -10.03 4.13
N GLN A 100 -17.52 -9.95 5.24
CA GLN A 100 -18.40 -8.81 5.52
C GLN A 100 -17.77 -7.82 6.52
N ARG A 101 -16.55 -8.11 7.00
CA ARG A 101 -15.86 -7.25 7.96
C ARG A 101 -15.25 -6.03 7.24
N PRO A 102 -15.78 -4.82 7.47
CA PRO A 102 -15.27 -3.63 6.81
C PRO A 102 -13.90 -3.24 7.36
N TYR A 103 -13.02 -2.76 6.49
CA TYR A 103 -11.63 -2.42 6.82
C TYR A 103 -11.51 -1.29 7.85
N TRP A 104 -12.46 -0.37 7.87
CA TRP A 104 -12.48 0.77 8.81
C TRP A 104 -12.80 0.41 10.26
N ASP A 105 -13.31 -0.80 10.53
CA ASP A 105 -13.52 -1.31 11.89
C ASP A 105 -12.23 -1.89 12.50
N THR A 106 -11.13 -1.89 11.72
CA THR A 106 -9.85 -2.38 12.17
C THR A 106 -8.97 -1.21 12.62
N GLN A 107 -8.34 -1.36 13.76
CA GLN A 107 -7.29 -0.44 14.21
C GLN A 107 -5.95 -0.89 13.65
N PHE A 108 -5.44 -0.12 12.69
CA PHE A 108 -4.12 -0.34 12.11
C PHE A 108 -3.01 0.22 13.03
N ALA A 109 -1.81 -0.36 12.90
CA ALA A 109 -0.61 0.10 13.60
C ALA A 109 0.59 0.13 12.66
N ASP A 110 1.64 0.80 13.10
CA ASP A 110 2.92 0.81 12.42
C ASP A 110 3.46 -0.62 12.23
N GLY A 111 4.00 -0.89 11.06
CA GLY A 111 4.50 -2.21 10.68
C GLY A 111 3.45 -3.20 10.18
N ASP A 112 2.17 -2.81 10.06
CA ASP A 112 1.13 -3.71 9.54
C ASP A 112 1.34 -4.07 8.06
N TYR A 113 1.05 -5.33 7.72
CA TYR A 113 1.07 -5.89 6.38
C TYR A 113 -0.35 -5.90 5.80
N LEU A 114 -0.53 -5.17 4.70
CA LEU A 114 -1.80 -5.08 3.95
C LEU A 114 -1.67 -5.97 2.71
N VAL A 115 -2.33 -7.11 2.70
CA VAL A 115 -2.15 -8.18 1.70
C VAL A 115 -3.29 -8.18 0.70
N PHE A 116 -2.92 -8.13 -0.59
CA PHE A 116 -3.83 -8.14 -1.72
C PHE A 116 -3.48 -9.27 -2.68
N GLY A 117 -4.47 -9.89 -3.29
CA GLY A 117 -4.29 -10.98 -4.25
C GLY A 117 -4.31 -10.54 -5.70
N ARG A 118 -4.35 -11.53 -6.60
CA ARG A 118 -4.48 -11.36 -8.06
C ARG A 118 -5.71 -10.54 -8.42
N GLU A 119 -5.61 -9.79 -9.50
CA GLU A 119 -6.73 -9.02 -10.04
C GLU A 119 -7.90 -9.91 -10.46
N THR A 120 -7.62 -11.11 -10.97
CA THR A 120 -8.65 -12.03 -11.49
C THR A 120 -9.28 -12.91 -10.42
N LYS A 121 -8.48 -13.47 -9.50
CA LYS A 121 -8.92 -14.50 -8.55
C LYS A 121 -8.86 -14.06 -7.08
N GLY A 122 -8.22 -12.93 -6.80
CA GLY A 122 -7.95 -12.49 -5.42
C GLY A 122 -6.95 -13.41 -4.71
N LEU A 123 -7.04 -13.46 -3.40
CA LEU A 123 -6.22 -14.31 -2.54
C LEU A 123 -6.74 -15.77 -2.55
N PRO A 124 -5.82 -16.76 -2.37
CA PRO A 124 -6.20 -18.18 -2.27
C PRO A 124 -7.24 -18.43 -1.17
N GLU A 125 -8.21 -19.27 -1.45
CA GLU A 125 -9.31 -19.60 -0.52
C GLU A 125 -8.80 -20.20 0.80
N SER A 126 -7.82 -21.11 0.71
CA SER A 126 -7.18 -21.73 1.88
C SER A 126 -6.55 -20.69 2.80
N LEU A 127 -5.89 -19.67 2.22
CA LEU A 127 -5.30 -18.57 2.99
C LEU A 127 -6.37 -17.77 3.73
N LEU A 128 -7.47 -17.46 3.04
CA LEU A 128 -8.58 -16.70 3.62
C LEU A 128 -9.28 -17.47 4.75
N GLN A 129 -9.45 -18.79 4.59
CA GLN A 129 -10.05 -19.65 5.63
C GLN A 129 -9.15 -19.73 6.86
N THR A 130 -7.83 -19.89 6.67
CA THR A 130 -6.87 -19.94 7.77
C THR A 130 -6.81 -18.64 8.57
N HIS A 131 -7.07 -17.50 7.92
CA HIS A 131 -6.95 -16.15 8.53
C HIS A 131 -8.26 -15.38 8.50
N ALA A 132 -9.40 -16.04 8.65
CA ALA A 132 -10.72 -15.43 8.49
C ALA A 132 -10.94 -14.19 9.38
N GLU A 133 -10.40 -14.20 10.60
CA GLU A 133 -10.47 -13.07 11.54
C GLU A 133 -9.59 -11.85 11.14
N ARG A 134 -8.69 -12.05 10.18
CA ARG A 134 -7.82 -11.00 9.62
C ARG A 134 -8.22 -10.56 8.22
N CYS A 135 -9.30 -11.15 7.67
CA CYS A 135 -9.84 -10.77 6.39
C CYS A 135 -10.66 -9.48 6.51
N LEU A 136 -10.42 -8.55 5.58
CA LEU A 136 -11.06 -7.23 5.54
C LEU A 136 -11.70 -6.98 4.18
N ASN A 137 -12.82 -6.27 4.19
CA ASN A 137 -13.54 -5.86 2.97
C ASN A 137 -13.52 -4.34 2.82
N ILE A 138 -13.37 -3.88 1.58
CA ILE A 138 -13.71 -2.51 1.19
C ILE A 138 -15.17 -2.55 0.69
N PRO A 139 -16.14 -2.04 1.45
CA PRO A 139 -17.54 -2.13 1.08
C PRO A 139 -17.84 -1.48 -0.26
N MET A 140 -18.69 -2.14 -1.05
CA MET A 140 -19.10 -1.72 -2.38
C MET A 140 -20.61 -1.88 -2.53
N GLN A 141 -21.18 -1.22 -3.54
CA GLN A 141 -22.57 -1.46 -3.92
C GLN A 141 -22.75 -2.92 -4.41
N PRO A 142 -23.88 -3.56 -4.15
CA PRO A 142 -24.12 -4.97 -4.52
C PRO A 142 -23.96 -5.27 -6.01
N SER A 143 -24.11 -4.28 -6.87
CA SER A 143 -23.91 -4.39 -8.31
C SER A 143 -22.44 -4.40 -8.75
N ALA A 144 -21.52 -3.95 -7.90
CA ALA A 144 -20.10 -3.93 -8.17
C ALA A 144 -19.45 -5.29 -7.86
N ARG A 145 -18.60 -5.78 -8.77
CA ARG A 145 -17.89 -7.06 -8.60
C ARG A 145 -16.62 -6.91 -7.76
N SER A 146 -15.84 -5.89 -8.06
CA SER A 146 -14.57 -5.58 -7.41
C SER A 146 -14.13 -4.15 -7.72
N LEU A 147 -13.22 -3.62 -6.92
CA LEU A 147 -12.45 -2.42 -7.24
C LEU A 147 -11.17 -2.81 -7.99
N ASN A 148 -10.63 -1.86 -8.75
CA ASN A 148 -9.28 -1.98 -9.28
C ASN A 148 -8.27 -2.19 -8.14
N LEU A 149 -7.24 -3.03 -8.37
CA LEU A 149 -6.26 -3.38 -7.33
C LEU A 149 -5.55 -2.14 -6.76
N ALA A 150 -5.06 -1.24 -7.62
CA ALA A 150 -4.36 -0.04 -7.16
C ALA A 150 -5.30 0.91 -6.38
N THR A 151 -6.57 0.97 -6.75
CA THR A 151 -7.60 1.72 -6.02
C THR A 151 -7.81 1.11 -4.63
N SER A 152 -7.92 -0.21 -4.54
CA SER A 152 -8.09 -0.93 -3.26
C SER A 152 -6.93 -0.68 -2.31
N VAL A 153 -5.71 -0.78 -2.84
CA VAL A 153 -4.47 -0.48 -2.06
C VAL A 153 -4.48 0.96 -1.58
N GLY A 154 -4.84 1.91 -2.45
CA GLY A 154 -4.90 3.33 -2.09
C GLY A 154 -5.87 3.62 -0.95
N ILE A 155 -7.09 3.07 -1.04
CA ILE A 155 -8.12 3.22 0.00
C ILE A 155 -7.61 2.65 1.34
N ALA A 156 -7.11 1.41 1.35
CA ALA A 156 -6.66 0.74 2.56
C ALA A 156 -5.45 1.43 3.20
N LEU A 157 -4.43 1.75 2.40
CA LEU A 157 -3.21 2.39 2.87
C LEU A 157 -3.48 3.77 3.47
N TYR A 158 -4.30 4.60 2.81
CA TYR A 158 -4.56 5.95 3.30
C TYR A 158 -5.50 5.97 4.50
N GLU A 159 -6.41 5.00 4.64
CA GLU A 159 -7.16 4.84 5.88
C GLU A 159 -6.23 4.43 7.04
N ALA A 160 -5.34 3.46 6.82
CA ALA A 160 -4.36 3.06 7.83
C ALA A 160 -3.47 4.24 8.26
N LYS A 161 -2.99 5.03 7.30
CA LYS A 161 -2.22 6.25 7.58
C LYS A 161 -3.05 7.31 8.31
N ARG A 162 -4.32 7.51 7.92
CA ARG A 162 -5.22 8.45 8.58
C ARG A 162 -5.38 8.13 10.06
N GLN A 163 -5.53 6.86 10.41
CA GLN A 163 -5.69 6.44 11.80
C GLN A 163 -4.46 6.80 12.64
N LEU A 164 -3.25 6.64 12.09
CA LEU A 164 -2.01 6.95 12.80
C LEU A 164 -1.62 8.44 12.71
N ALA A 165 -2.15 9.16 11.72
CA ALA A 165 -1.92 10.60 11.55
C ALA A 165 -2.78 11.47 12.47
N VAL A 166 -3.68 10.92 13.25
CA VAL A 166 -4.50 11.65 14.22
C VAL A 166 -3.59 12.30 15.26
N GLY A 167 -3.43 13.64 15.16
CA GLY A 167 -2.49 14.42 15.98
C GLY A 167 -1.26 14.95 15.23
N ILE A 168 -0.99 14.50 14.01
CA ILE A 168 0.05 15.07 13.15
C ILE A 168 -0.55 16.30 12.44
N ARG A 169 -0.20 17.49 12.88
CA ARG A 169 -0.44 18.71 12.10
C ARG A 169 0.51 18.67 10.90
N ILE A 170 -0.04 18.48 9.70
CA ILE A 170 0.70 18.78 8.46
C ILE A 170 0.96 20.29 8.48
N PRO A 171 2.22 20.76 8.49
CA PRO A 171 2.50 22.20 8.41
C PRO A 171 1.85 22.73 7.13
N SER A 172 1.06 23.78 7.25
CA SER A 172 0.50 24.49 6.08
C SER A 172 1.67 24.90 5.18
N ASN A 173 1.61 24.48 3.91
CA ASN A 173 2.59 24.93 2.91
C ASN A 173 2.45 26.45 2.76
N PRO A 174 3.44 27.27 3.16
CA PRO A 174 3.34 28.73 3.07
C PRO A 174 3.21 29.23 1.63
N ASP A 175 3.56 28.41 0.62
CA ASP A 175 3.50 28.78 -0.79
C ASP A 175 2.09 28.67 -1.41
N CYS A 176 1.14 27.98 -0.75
CA CYS A 176 -0.26 27.94 -1.22
C CYS A 176 -1.07 29.19 -0.87
N ALA A 177 -0.57 30.07 0.00
CA ALA A 177 -1.31 31.26 0.43
C ALA A 177 -1.13 32.50 -0.48
N GLN A 178 -0.25 32.44 -1.48
CA GLN A 178 0.13 33.62 -2.28
C GLN A 178 -0.57 33.75 -3.64
N THR A 179 -1.46 32.85 -4.03
CA THR A 179 -2.14 32.91 -5.33
C THR A 179 -3.53 33.56 -5.31
N SER A 180 -4.00 34.07 -4.17
CA SER A 180 -5.36 34.63 -4.06
C SER A 180 -5.45 36.19 -4.00
N SER A 181 -4.36 36.93 -4.28
CA SER A 181 -4.36 38.37 -4.22
C SER A 181 -3.85 39.07 -5.49
N ASN A 182 -4.29 38.60 -6.67
CA ASN A 182 -4.20 39.37 -7.90
C ASN A 182 -5.38 39.03 -8.81
N SER A 183 -6.51 39.68 -8.58
CA SER A 183 -7.58 39.89 -9.54
C SER A 183 -8.33 41.17 -9.16
#